data_45f54919cf0b43bf7d84d60806406955
#
_entry.id   45f54919cf0b43bf7d84d60806406955
#
_cell.length_a   1.000
_cell.length_b   1.000
_cell.length_c   1.000
_cell.angle_alpha   90.00
_cell.angle_beta   90.00
_cell.angle_gamma   90.00
#
_symmetry.space_group_name_H-M   'P 1'
#
loop_
_entity.id
_entity.type
_entity.pdbx_description
1 polymer ?
#
loop_
_entity_poly.entity_id
_entity_poly.type
_entity_poly.pdbx_seq_one_letter_code
_entity_poly.pdbx_strand_id
1 'polypeptide(L)'
;MFRKQIKARDLWFKILDAQMETGTPYLLYKDAANKKSNQKNLGTIKSSNLCCEIIEYSDKNETAVCNLASIALPKFVDSNEKSFDYQKLHQITKIVTRNLDRVIDVNYYPTSKTRKSNFRHRPIGIGVQGLADTFFLMNISFHSEEAKIVNKQIFETIYHAALEASNTLSIERKNWLKEGNSFTIQEDIEFVEKIKDTKEENLSGAYSTFIGSPASKGILQFDMWDENPTRYNWKSLKESIIEFGLRNSLLVAPMPTASTSQILGFNECFEPITSNIYTRRTLAGEFVMVNKYLLQELTELGEWSENIKDNIVANKGSIQQLAHLPESIRNKYKTVWEMPMRHIIDMSADRGVFICQSQSLNLWLEDPNYNTLTSMHFYSWSKGLKTGIYYLRRKPKHQAQQFTIEPTVCVKNDLEEGVCEMCSA
;
A
#
# COMPACT_ATOMS: atom_id res chain seq x y z
N MET A 1 26.52 12.59 -27.55
CA MET A 1 25.70 12.41 -26.29
C MET A 1 26.10 13.53 -25.33
N PHE A 2 25.22 14.46 -25.05
CA PHE A 2 25.50 15.54 -24.10
C PHE A 2 25.59 14.97 -22.68
N ARG A 3 26.74 15.12 -22.03
CA ARG A 3 26.95 14.75 -20.63
C ARG A 3 27.25 16.02 -19.82
N LYS A 4 26.56 16.22 -18.71
CA LYS A 4 26.84 17.28 -17.75
C LYS A 4 27.20 16.63 -16.41
N GLN A 5 28.33 17.03 -15.85
CA GLN A 5 28.72 16.63 -14.49
C GLN A 5 28.18 17.68 -13.53
N ILE A 6 27.49 17.21 -12.47
CA ILE A 6 26.96 18.03 -11.39
C ILE A 6 27.36 17.40 -10.06
N LYS A 7 27.43 18.23 -9.01
CA LYS A 7 27.64 17.70 -7.64
C LYS A 7 26.38 17.00 -7.17
N ALA A 8 26.52 15.79 -6.63
CA ALA A 8 25.39 15.01 -6.13
C ALA A 8 24.58 15.77 -5.06
N ARG A 9 25.27 16.55 -4.20
CA ARG A 9 24.64 17.37 -3.17
C ARG A 9 23.74 18.46 -3.76
N ASP A 10 24.17 19.11 -4.84
CA ASP A 10 23.38 20.17 -5.49
C ASP A 10 22.11 19.56 -6.13
N LEU A 11 22.23 18.36 -6.73
CA LEU A 11 21.06 17.63 -7.22
C LEU A 11 20.10 17.25 -6.08
N TRP A 12 20.66 16.77 -4.96
CA TRP A 12 19.87 16.39 -3.80
C TRP A 12 19.03 17.54 -3.27
N PHE A 13 19.63 18.71 -3.07
CA PHE A 13 18.88 19.88 -2.62
C PHE A 13 17.80 20.32 -3.60
N LYS A 14 18.06 20.26 -4.91
CA LYS A 14 17.04 20.55 -5.93
C LYS A 14 15.87 19.56 -5.91
N ILE A 15 16.11 18.29 -5.59
CA ILE A 15 15.05 17.30 -5.38
C ILE A 15 14.22 17.68 -4.16
N LEU A 16 14.86 18.03 -3.05
CA LEU A 16 14.16 18.44 -1.83
C LEU A 16 13.36 19.74 -2.00
N ASP A 17 13.92 20.72 -2.71
CA ASP A 17 13.20 21.97 -3.09
C ASP A 17 11.91 21.64 -3.84
N ALA A 18 12.00 20.83 -4.88
CA ALA A 18 10.86 20.42 -5.68
C ALA A 18 9.83 19.66 -4.83
N GLN A 19 10.26 18.75 -3.95
CA GLN A 19 9.36 18.04 -3.05
C GLN A 19 8.65 18.97 -2.07
N MET A 20 9.36 19.93 -1.50
CA MET A 20 8.76 20.95 -0.61
C MET A 20 7.79 21.87 -1.35
N GLU A 21 8.01 22.14 -2.62
CA GLU A 21 7.16 23.02 -3.42
C GLU A 21 5.93 22.29 -3.98
N THR A 22 6.12 21.09 -4.56
CA THR A 22 5.10 20.39 -5.37
C THR A 22 4.66 19.02 -4.82
N GLY A 23 5.34 18.50 -3.80
CA GLY A 23 5.17 17.12 -3.33
C GLY A 23 5.88 16.06 -4.19
N THR A 24 6.51 16.46 -5.28
CA THR A 24 7.24 15.61 -6.24
C THR A 24 8.69 16.11 -6.40
N PRO A 25 9.63 15.34 -6.97
CA PRO A 25 9.48 14.04 -7.61
C PRO A 25 9.32 12.88 -6.63
N TYR A 26 8.73 11.78 -7.13
CA TYR A 26 8.74 10.49 -6.45
C TYR A 26 10.15 9.94 -6.39
N LEU A 27 10.48 9.19 -5.34
CA LEU A 27 11.79 8.56 -5.20
C LEU A 27 11.65 7.05 -5.03
N LEU A 28 12.32 6.32 -5.94
CA LEU A 28 12.42 4.88 -5.90
C LEU A 28 13.90 4.49 -5.79
N TYR A 29 14.17 3.47 -5.00
CA TYR A 29 15.52 2.97 -4.78
C TYR A 29 15.81 1.84 -5.77
N LYS A 30 16.45 2.19 -6.89
CA LYS A 30 16.71 1.30 -8.01
C LYS A 30 17.38 -0.01 -7.60
N ASP A 31 18.36 0.06 -6.73
CA ASP A 31 19.13 -1.12 -6.34
C ASP A 31 18.30 -2.07 -5.47
N ALA A 32 17.52 -1.53 -4.51
CA ALA A 32 16.58 -2.30 -3.71
C ALA A 32 15.50 -2.96 -4.59
N ALA A 33 14.93 -2.20 -5.55
CA ALA A 33 13.92 -2.70 -6.48
C ALA A 33 14.47 -3.88 -7.32
N ASN A 34 15.66 -3.76 -7.88
CA ASN A 34 16.27 -4.80 -8.72
C ASN A 34 16.79 -5.99 -7.91
N LYS A 35 17.39 -5.76 -6.74
CA LYS A 35 17.87 -6.83 -5.85
C LYS A 35 16.70 -7.74 -5.41
N LYS A 36 15.54 -7.15 -5.15
CA LYS A 36 14.38 -7.82 -4.55
C LYS A 36 13.22 -8.03 -5.53
N SER A 37 13.50 -8.25 -6.81
CA SER A 37 12.49 -8.56 -7.83
C SER A 37 12.53 -10.01 -8.27
N ASN A 38 11.35 -10.63 -8.41
CA ASN A 38 11.22 -11.95 -9.01
C ASN A 38 11.48 -11.92 -10.54
N GLN A 39 11.49 -10.73 -11.17
CA GLN A 39 11.80 -10.56 -12.59
C GLN A 39 13.26 -10.18 -12.88
N LYS A 40 14.16 -10.25 -11.90
CA LYS A 40 15.58 -9.87 -12.09
C LYS A 40 16.34 -10.75 -13.09
N ASN A 41 15.83 -11.95 -13.41
CA ASN A 41 16.37 -12.80 -14.48
C ASN A 41 16.16 -12.22 -15.89
N LEU A 42 15.23 -11.27 -16.07
CA LEU A 42 14.93 -10.65 -17.36
C LEU A 42 15.87 -9.50 -17.70
N GLY A 43 16.39 -8.82 -16.69
CA GLY A 43 17.27 -7.68 -16.81
C GLY A 43 16.98 -6.59 -15.78
N THR A 44 17.55 -5.40 -15.99
CA THR A 44 17.39 -4.27 -15.07
C THR A 44 16.05 -3.57 -15.26
N ILE A 45 15.27 -3.49 -14.18
CA ILE A 45 14.06 -2.66 -14.10
C ILE A 45 14.51 -1.21 -13.98
N LYS A 46 14.00 -0.34 -14.86
CA LYS A 46 14.49 1.04 -15.04
C LYS A 46 13.52 2.10 -14.58
N SER A 47 12.25 1.78 -14.49
CA SER A 47 11.17 2.69 -14.09
C SER A 47 10.03 1.95 -13.40
N SER A 48 9.12 2.71 -12.79
CA SER A 48 7.84 2.24 -12.25
C SER A 48 6.67 2.89 -13.02
N ASN A 49 5.43 2.58 -12.59
CA ASN A 49 4.24 3.34 -12.98
C ASN A 49 4.18 4.71 -12.29
N LEU A 50 3.14 5.49 -12.60
CA LEU A 50 2.90 6.82 -12.00
C LEU A 50 2.83 6.76 -10.47
N CYS A 51 2.14 5.77 -9.90
CA CYS A 51 1.89 5.69 -8.46
C CYS A 51 2.96 4.91 -7.66
N CYS A 52 4.04 4.48 -8.31
CA CYS A 52 5.23 3.87 -7.70
C CYS A 52 5.05 2.48 -7.06
N GLU A 53 3.90 1.82 -7.20
CA GLU A 53 3.67 0.47 -6.70
C GLU A 53 4.10 -0.62 -7.68
N ILE A 54 4.14 -0.32 -8.98
CA ILE A 54 4.46 -1.30 -10.04
C ILE A 54 5.95 -1.26 -10.33
N ILE A 55 6.62 -2.37 -10.08
CA ILE A 55 8.03 -2.60 -10.37
C ILE A 55 8.15 -3.81 -11.28
N GLU A 56 8.02 -3.59 -12.58
CA GLU A 56 7.99 -4.61 -13.61
C GLU A 56 9.06 -4.35 -14.68
N TYR A 57 9.53 -5.44 -15.29
CA TYR A 57 10.50 -5.34 -16.38
C TYR A 57 9.85 -4.77 -17.66
N SER A 58 10.56 -3.86 -18.29
CA SER A 58 10.23 -3.33 -19.61
C SER A 58 11.51 -3.10 -20.41
N ASP A 59 11.42 -3.30 -21.74
CA ASP A 59 12.50 -2.98 -22.66
C ASP A 59 11.97 -2.39 -23.98
N LYS A 60 12.82 -2.34 -25.01
CA LYS A 60 12.42 -1.84 -26.35
C LYS A 60 11.36 -2.71 -27.05
N ASN A 61 11.21 -3.98 -26.64
CA ASN A 61 10.35 -4.98 -27.29
C ASN A 61 9.09 -5.29 -26.48
N GLU A 62 9.05 -4.95 -25.19
CA GLU A 62 7.93 -5.20 -24.32
C GLU A 62 7.73 -4.07 -23.31
N THR A 63 6.46 -3.77 -23.01
CA THR A 63 6.07 -2.72 -22.08
C THR A 63 5.20 -3.33 -20.98
N ALA A 64 5.61 -3.15 -19.73
CA ALA A 64 4.89 -3.62 -18.55
C ALA A 64 3.47 -3.04 -18.49
N VAL A 65 2.52 -3.85 -18.02
CA VAL A 65 1.12 -3.49 -17.82
C VAL A 65 0.66 -4.04 -16.48
N CYS A 66 0.05 -3.20 -15.67
CA CYS A 66 -0.51 -3.58 -14.38
C CYS A 66 -1.97 -4.03 -14.49
N ASN A 67 -2.31 -5.14 -13.80
CA ASN A 67 -3.66 -5.63 -13.59
C ASN A 67 -3.91 -5.62 -12.07
N LEU A 68 -4.79 -4.72 -11.61
CA LEU A 68 -4.89 -4.36 -10.21
C LEU A 68 -6.23 -4.71 -9.59
N ALA A 69 -6.20 -5.13 -8.33
CA ALA A 69 -7.37 -5.21 -7.45
C ALA A 69 -6.99 -4.83 -6.03
N SER A 70 -7.94 -4.27 -5.26
CA SER A 70 -7.73 -3.93 -3.85
C SER A 70 -8.77 -4.60 -2.96
N ILE A 71 -8.31 -5.17 -1.84
CA ILE A 71 -9.13 -5.90 -0.87
C ILE A 71 -9.53 -4.96 0.26
N ALA A 72 -10.82 -4.89 0.57
CA ALA A 72 -11.37 -4.06 1.64
C ALA A 72 -11.16 -4.73 3.01
N LEU A 73 -10.08 -4.41 3.70
CA LEU A 73 -9.67 -5.03 4.97
C LEU A 73 -10.72 -4.97 6.09
N PRO A 74 -11.52 -3.89 6.25
CA PRO A 74 -12.52 -3.83 7.33
C PRO A 74 -13.58 -4.95 7.28
N LYS A 75 -13.76 -5.60 6.12
CA LYS A 75 -14.72 -6.71 5.96
C LYS A 75 -14.26 -8.04 6.58
N PHE A 76 -13.05 -8.07 7.13
CA PHE A 76 -12.44 -9.23 7.77
C PHE A 76 -12.31 -9.04 9.29
N VAL A 77 -12.84 -7.94 9.85
CA VAL A 77 -12.83 -7.70 11.30
C VAL A 77 -14.14 -8.18 11.91
N ASP A 78 -14.04 -9.02 12.93
CA ASP A 78 -15.13 -9.26 13.88
C ASP A 78 -15.15 -8.11 14.90
N SER A 79 -16.17 -7.25 14.80
CA SER A 79 -16.28 -6.06 15.64
C SER A 79 -16.60 -6.40 17.11
N ASN A 80 -17.16 -7.57 17.40
CA ASN A 80 -17.48 -8.00 18.77
C ASN A 80 -16.23 -8.51 19.48
N GLU A 81 -15.47 -9.37 18.80
CA GLU A 81 -14.25 -9.96 19.35
C GLU A 81 -13.01 -9.08 19.13
N LYS A 82 -13.13 -7.98 18.36
CA LYS A 82 -12.02 -7.11 17.96
C LYS A 82 -10.87 -7.89 17.28
N SER A 83 -11.21 -8.96 16.58
CA SER A 83 -10.25 -9.86 15.93
C SER A 83 -10.30 -9.76 14.42
N PHE A 84 -9.20 -10.14 13.76
CA PHE A 84 -9.09 -10.12 12.29
C PHE A 84 -9.13 -11.54 11.73
N ASP A 85 -10.03 -11.82 10.79
CA ASP A 85 -10.21 -13.11 10.14
C ASP A 85 -9.20 -13.30 8.98
N TYR A 86 -8.01 -13.75 9.32
CA TYR A 86 -6.95 -14.06 8.36
C TYR A 86 -7.31 -15.24 7.43
N GLN A 87 -8.12 -16.19 7.90
CA GLN A 87 -8.54 -17.34 7.08
C GLN A 87 -9.45 -16.90 5.94
N LYS A 88 -10.42 -16.06 6.23
CA LYS A 88 -11.29 -15.46 5.21
C LYS A 88 -10.51 -14.58 4.25
N LEU A 89 -9.56 -13.76 4.76
CA LEU A 89 -8.67 -12.95 3.92
C LEU A 89 -7.89 -13.84 2.95
N HIS A 90 -7.33 -14.95 3.42
CA HIS A 90 -6.58 -15.91 2.63
C HIS A 90 -7.45 -16.50 1.50
N GLN A 91 -8.68 -16.92 1.79
CA GLN A 91 -9.62 -17.45 0.81
C GLN A 91 -10.00 -16.42 -0.27
N ILE A 92 -10.35 -15.20 0.15
CA ILE A 92 -10.71 -14.12 -0.79
C ILE A 92 -9.50 -13.73 -1.66
N THR A 93 -8.29 -13.70 -1.11
CA THR A 93 -7.09 -13.42 -1.89
C THR A 93 -6.85 -14.44 -2.99
N LYS A 94 -7.10 -15.73 -2.75
CA LYS A 94 -7.04 -16.77 -3.79
C LYS A 94 -8.03 -16.48 -4.94
N ILE A 95 -9.25 -16.09 -4.61
CA ILE A 95 -10.26 -15.74 -5.62
C ILE A 95 -9.81 -14.51 -6.43
N VAL A 96 -9.31 -13.46 -5.76
CA VAL A 96 -8.79 -12.25 -6.42
C VAL A 96 -7.63 -12.59 -7.35
N THR A 97 -6.72 -13.46 -6.94
CA THR A 97 -5.59 -13.92 -7.76
C THR A 97 -6.07 -14.60 -9.04
N ARG A 98 -7.01 -15.55 -8.94
CA ARG A 98 -7.62 -16.21 -10.10
C ARG A 98 -8.33 -15.23 -11.04
N ASN A 99 -9.07 -14.28 -10.48
CA ASN A 99 -9.77 -13.28 -11.26
C ASN A 99 -8.80 -12.37 -12.02
N LEU A 100 -7.73 -11.90 -11.38
CA LEU A 100 -6.72 -11.07 -12.04
C LEU A 100 -5.93 -11.85 -13.10
N ASP A 101 -5.62 -13.13 -12.87
CA ASP A 101 -5.02 -13.98 -13.91
C ASP A 101 -5.94 -14.08 -15.13
N ARG A 102 -7.25 -14.24 -14.91
CA ARG A 102 -8.23 -14.28 -16.00
C ARG A 102 -8.35 -12.94 -16.73
N VAL A 103 -8.23 -11.82 -16.02
CA VAL A 103 -8.24 -10.49 -16.64
C VAL A 103 -7.14 -10.36 -17.69
N ILE A 104 -5.95 -10.92 -17.45
CA ILE A 104 -4.84 -10.92 -18.43
C ILE A 104 -5.29 -11.53 -19.75
N ASP A 105 -6.06 -12.61 -19.73
CA ASP A 105 -6.50 -13.33 -20.94
C ASP A 105 -7.57 -12.59 -21.73
N VAL A 106 -8.44 -11.83 -21.07
CA VAL A 106 -9.61 -11.18 -21.68
C VAL A 106 -9.46 -9.68 -21.89
N ASN A 107 -8.36 -9.08 -21.37
CA ASN A 107 -8.15 -7.64 -21.44
C ASN A 107 -7.82 -7.18 -22.86
N TYR A 108 -8.13 -5.90 -23.15
CA TYR A 108 -7.69 -5.23 -24.36
C TYR A 108 -6.28 -4.66 -24.18
N TYR A 109 -5.41 -4.91 -25.14
CA TYR A 109 -4.04 -4.40 -25.15
C TYR A 109 -3.86 -3.36 -26.25
N PRO A 110 -3.48 -2.10 -25.91
CA PRO A 110 -3.37 -1.03 -26.89
C PRO A 110 -2.20 -1.20 -27.87
N THR A 111 -1.20 -2.01 -27.52
CA THR A 111 -0.05 -2.29 -28.38
C THR A 111 0.38 -3.76 -28.26
N SER A 112 1.07 -4.26 -29.30
CA SER A 112 1.66 -5.61 -29.28
C SER A 112 2.71 -5.79 -28.17
N LYS A 113 3.42 -4.72 -27.80
CA LYS A 113 4.43 -4.75 -26.73
C LYS A 113 3.82 -4.93 -25.35
N THR A 114 2.66 -4.29 -25.09
CA THR A 114 1.94 -4.44 -23.82
C THR A 114 1.32 -5.84 -23.71
N ARG A 115 0.74 -6.35 -24.78
CA ARG A 115 0.24 -7.72 -24.86
C ARG A 115 1.35 -8.73 -24.60
N LYS A 116 2.47 -8.60 -25.30
CA LYS A 116 3.64 -9.49 -25.16
C LYS A 116 4.13 -9.56 -23.71
N SER A 117 4.33 -8.42 -23.05
CA SER A 117 4.78 -8.36 -21.66
C SER A 117 3.81 -9.11 -20.72
N ASN A 118 2.51 -8.81 -20.84
CA ASN A 118 1.51 -9.40 -19.96
C ASN A 118 1.37 -10.91 -20.15
N PHE A 119 1.36 -11.41 -21.39
CA PHE A 119 1.25 -12.85 -21.64
C PHE A 119 2.53 -13.61 -21.25
N ARG A 120 3.72 -13.03 -21.44
CA ARG A 120 4.99 -13.66 -21.05
C ARG A 120 5.19 -13.76 -19.54
N HIS A 121 4.82 -12.73 -18.81
CA HIS A 121 5.18 -12.61 -17.39
C HIS A 121 3.98 -12.73 -16.47
N ARG A 122 2.78 -12.50 -16.95
CA ARG A 122 1.50 -12.56 -16.23
C ARG A 122 1.54 -11.87 -14.87
N PRO A 123 2.01 -10.60 -14.80
CA PRO A 123 2.05 -9.88 -13.54
C PRO A 123 0.65 -9.43 -13.13
N ILE A 124 0.38 -9.49 -11.85
CA ILE A 124 -0.80 -8.90 -11.21
C ILE A 124 -0.39 -8.06 -10.01
N GLY A 125 -1.28 -7.20 -9.51
CA GLY A 125 -1.04 -6.37 -8.36
C GLY A 125 -2.23 -6.36 -7.42
N ILE A 126 -2.13 -7.10 -6.32
CA ILE A 126 -3.11 -7.10 -5.25
C ILE A 126 -2.72 -6.05 -4.23
N GLY A 127 -3.62 -5.14 -3.93
CA GLY A 127 -3.50 -4.14 -2.87
C GLY A 127 -4.62 -4.25 -1.85
N VAL A 128 -4.67 -3.27 -0.97
CA VAL A 128 -5.65 -3.18 0.12
C VAL A 128 -6.25 -1.80 0.21
N GLN A 129 -7.37 -1.68 0.91
CA GLN A 129 -7.98 -0.42 1.31
C GLN A 129 -8.59 -0.54 2.72
N GLY A 130 -8.62 0.54 3.46
CA GLY A 130 -9.22 0.59 4.78
C GLY A 130 -8.36 0.02 5.90
N LEU A 131 -7.02 0.11 5.83
CA LEU A 131 -6.17 -0.34 6.94
C LEU A 131 -6.44 0.47 8.22
N ALA A 132 -6.63 1.79 8.11
CA ALA A 132 -6.99 2.63 9.26
C ALA A 132 -8.35 2.24 9.84
N ASP A 133 -9.35 2.02 8.98
CA ASP A 133 -10.68 1.54 9.40
C ASP A 133 -10.60 0.19 10.12
N THR A 134 -9.75 -0.71 9.63
CA THR A 134 -9.50 -2.02 10.27
C THR A 134 -8.98 -1.83 11.70
N PHE A 135 -8.03 -0.93 11.90
CA PHE A 135 -7.50 -0.65 13.24
C PHE A 135 -8.55 -0.03 14.17
N PHE A 136 -9.39 0.88 13.66
CA PHE A 136 -10.51 1.40 14.47
C PHE A 136 -11.47 0.29 14.92
N LEU A 137 -11.86 -0.60 14.01
CA LEU A 137 -12.74 -1.73 14.33
C LEU A 137 -12.11 -2.72 15.32
N MET A 138 -10.80 -2.92 15.23
CA MET A 138 -10.05 -3.76 16.18
C MET A 138 -9.71 -3.05 17.49
N ASN A 139 -10.07 -1.77 17.63
CA ASN A 139 -9.71 -0.92 18.78
C ASN A 139 -8.20 -0.73 18.98
N ILE A 140 -7.43 -0.63 17.88
CA ILE A 140 -5.97 -0.50 17.85
C ILE A 140 -5.58 0.91 17.40
N SER A 141 -4.61 1.52 18.07
CA SER A 141 -3.99 2.76 17.61
C SER A 141 -3.08 2.50 16.40
N PHE A 142 -3.20 3.30 15.35
CA PHE A 142 -2.41 3.14 14.12
C PHE A 142 -0.90 3.14 14.38
N HIS A 143 -0.42 3.88 15.38
CA HIS A 143 1.00 4.01 15.74
C HIS A 143 1.44 3.10 16.91
N SER A 144 0.72 2.00 17.16
CA SER A 144 1.07 1.00 18.17
C SER A 144 1.93 -0.13 17.61
N GLU A 145 2.60 -0.89 18.47
CA GLU A 145 3.32 -2.10 18.08
C GLU A 145 2.35 -3.20 17.62
N GLU A 146 1.15 -3.25 18.19
CA GLU A 146 0.10 -4.17 17.76
C GLU A 146 -0.32 -3.89 16.30
N ALA A 147 -0.45 -2.62 15.91
CA ALA A 147 -0.73 -2.24 14.53
C ALA A 147 0.37 -2.71 13.55
N LYS A 148 1.65 -2.67 13.94
CA LYS A 148 2.75 -3.22 13.14
C LYS A 148 2.61 -4.73 12.93
N ILE A 149 2.28 -5.46 14.00
CA ILE A 149 2.08 -6.91 13.96
C ILE A 149 0.93 -7.26 13.00
N VAL A 150 -0.24 -6.65 13.18
CA VAL A 150 -1.41 -6.87 12.33
C VAL A 150 -1.12 -6.51 10.88
N ASN A 151 -0.48 -5.37 10.63
CA ASN A 151 -0.05 -4.94 9.31
C ASN A 151 0.84 -6.00 8.64
N LYS A 152 1.87 -6.50 9.33
CA LYS A 152 2.77 -7.54 8.81
C LYS A 152 2.01 -8.83 8.49
N GLN A 153 1.13 -9.28 9.40
CA GLN A 153 0.35 -10.50 9.25
C GLN A 153 -0.67 -10.45 8.11
N ILE A 154 -1.31 -9.30 7.88
CA ILE A 154 -2.21 -9.09 6.74
C ILE A 154 -1.46 -9.30 5.41
N PHE A 155 -0.31 -8.67 5.23
CA PHE A 155 0.45 -8.79 3.99
C PHE A 155 1.12 -10.16 3.83
N GLU A 156 1.53 -10.82 4.93
CA GLU A 156 1.98 -12.21 4.91
C GLU A 156 0.87 -13.13 4.40
N THR A 157 -0.35 -12.95 4.90
CA THR A 157 -1.53 -13.73 4.49
C THR A 157 -1.85 -13.53 3.00
N ILE A 158 -1.86 -12.27 2.54
CA ILE A 158 -2.13 -11.95 1.12
C ILE A 158 -1.05 -12.57 0.23
N TYR A 159 0.23 -12.44 0.59
CA TYR A 159 1.31 -12.96 -0.25
C TYR A 159 1.31 -14.49 -0.31
N HIS A 160 1.10 -15.17 0.83
CA HIS A 160 0.98 -16.62 0.88
C HIS A 160 -0.18 -17.13 0.02
N ALA A 161 -1.38 -16.57 0.22
CA ALA A 161 -2.58 -16.98 -0.51
C ALA A 161 -2.46 -16.73 -2.02
N ALA A 162 -1.84 -15.62 -2.42
CA ALA A 162 -1.62 -15.30 -3.83
C ALA A 162 -0.61 -16.25 -4.48
N LEU A 163 0.48 -16.60 -3.79
CA LEU A 163 1.45 -17.59 -4.27
C LEU A 163 0.81 -18.98 -4.40
N GLU A 164 0.06 -19.41 -3.38
CA GLU A 164 -0.62 -20.71 -3.39
C GLU A 164 -1.64 -20.80 -4.53
N ALA A 165 -2.43 -19.75 -4.76
CA ALA A 165 -3.37 -19.69 -5.88
C ALA A 165 -2.65 -19.72 -7.24
N SER A 166 -1.56 -18.95 -7.38
CA SER A 166 -0.76 -18.91 -8.61
C SER A 166 -0.07 -20.24 -8.90
N ASN A 167 0.42 -20.95 -7.85
CA ASN A 167 0.96 -22.29 -7.99
C ASN A 167 -0.13 -23.30 -8.37
N THR A 168 -1.29 -23.25 -7.73
CA THR A 168 -2.45 -24.10 -8.08
C THR A 168 -2.87 -23.91 -9.52
N LEU A 169 -2.94 -22.68 -10.02
CA LEU A 169 -3.24 -22.37 -11.42
C LEU A 169 -2.19 -22.99 -12.36
N SER A 170 -0.92 -22.98 -12.01
CA SER A 170 0.12 -23.64 -12.78
C SER A 170 -0.11 -25.16 -12.86
N ILE A 171 -0.43 -25.81 -11.74
CA ILE A 171 -0.71 -27.24 -11.66
C ILE A 171 -1.97 -27.60 -12.49
N GLU A 172 -3.06 -26.84 -12.35
CA GLU A 172 -4.30 -27.03 -13.09
C GLU A 172 -4.06 -26.96 -14.61
N ARG A 173 -3.31 -25.97 -15.06
CA ARG A 173 -2.97 -25.80 -16.49
C ARG A 173 -2.09 -26.93 -17.03
N LYS A 174 -1.11 -27.38 -16.26
CA LYS A 174 -0.31 -28.56 -16.61
C LYS A 174 -1.18 -29.80 -16.76
N ASN A 175 -2.11 -30.05 -15.82
CA ASN A 175 -3.02 -31.18 -15.87
C ASN A 175 -3.95 -31.13 -17.09
N TRP A 176 -4.48 -29.92 -17.37
CA TRP A 176 -5.32 -29.67 -18.55
C TRP A 176 -4.61 -29.99 -19.86
N LEU A 177 -3.30 -29.71 -20.01
CA LEU A 177 -2.48 -30.17 -21.15
C LEU A 177 -2.36 -31.67 -21.24
N LYS A 178 -2.20 -32.35 -20.08
CA LYS A 178 -2.10 -33.85 -20.05
C LYS A 178 -3.39 -34.55 -20.48
N GLU A 179 -4.53 -33.87 -20.39
CA GLU A 179 -5.83 -34.34 -20.86
C GLU A 179 -5.99 -34.19 -22.38
N GLY A 180 -4.94 -33.79 -23.09
CA GLY A 180 -4.94 -33.68 -24.57
C GLY A 180 -5.40 -32.33 -25.10
N ASN A 181 -5.57 -31.34 -24.24
CA ASN A 181 -5.90 -29.96 -24.62
C ASN A 181 -4.66 -29.18 -25.08
N SER A 182 -4.86 -28.02 -25.71
CA SER A 182 -3.78 -27.17 -26.25
C SER A 182 -3.98 -25.71 -25.85
N PHE A 183 -2.89 -25.01 -25.58
CA PHE A 183 -2.92 -23.57 -25.38
C PHE A 183 -3.18 -22.83 -26.70
N THR A 184 -3.83 -21.68 -26.62
CA THR A 184 -4.10 -20.78 -27.75
C THR A 184 -3.23 -19.53 -27.73
N ILE A 185 -2.56 -19.27 -26.61
CA ILE A 185 -1.67 -18.13 -26.41
C ILE A 185 -0.27 -18.49 -26.87
N GLN A 186 0.27 -17.75 -27.81
CA GLN A 186 1.56 -18.04 -28.47
C GLN A 186 2.71 -18.17 -27.47
N GLU A 187 2.76 -17.28 -26.48
CA GLU A 187 3.80 -17.28 -25.46
C GLU A 187 3.77 -18.55 -24.58
N ASP A 188 2.59 -19.08 -24.30
CA ASP A 188 2.42 -20.35 -23.57
C ASP A 188 2.82 -21.54 -24.46
N ILE A 189 2.44 -21.53 -25.75
CA ILE A 189 2.80 -22.58 -26.73
C ILE A 189 4.32 -22.69 -26.86
N GLU A 190 5.00 -21.59 -27.16
CA GLU A 190 6.46 -21.53 -27.30
C GLU A 190 7.18 -22.00 -26.02
N PHE A 191 6.63 -21.67 -24.84
CA PHE A 191 7.22 -22.13 -23.57
C PHE A 191 7.07 -23.63 -23.38
N VAL A 192 5.88 -24.20 -23.63
CA VAL A 192 5.63 -25.64 -23.51
C VAL A 192 6.48 -26.43 -24.50
N GLU A 193 6.57 -26.01 -25.75
CA GLU A 193 7.43 -26.64 -26.77
C GLU A 193 8.90 -26.67 -26.35
N LYS A 194 9.37 -25.56 -25.76
CA LYS A 194 10.77 -25.42 -25.28
C LYS A 194 11.12 -26.39 -24.17
N ILE A 195 10.18 -26.71 -23.25
CA ILE A 195 10.44 -27.54 -22.08
C ILE A 195 9.95 -29.00 -22.25
N LYS A 196 9.29 -29.30 -23.37
CA LYS A 196 8.81 -30.63 -23.69
C LYS A 196 9.97 -31.64 -23.71
N ASP A 197 9.72 -32.82 -23.16
CA ASP A 197 10.71 -33.88 -23.03
C ASP A 197 11.98 -33.51 -22.23
N THR A 198 11.89 -32.44 -21.41
CA THR A 198 12.96 -32.05 -20.49
C THR A 198 12.57 -32.31 -19.03
N LYS A 199 13.54 -32.18 -18.12
CA LYS A 199 13.26 -32.20 -16.66
C LYS A 199 12.34 -31.08 -16.17
N GLU A 200 12.17 -30.04 -16.93
CA GLU A 200 11.31 -28.87 -16.66
C GLU A 200 9.86 -29.06 -17.15
N GLU A 201 9.47 -30.21 -17.72
CA GLU A 201 8.14 -30.47 -18.28
C GLU A 201 6.99 -30.24 -17.25
N ASN A 202 7.26 -30.45 -15.98
CA ASN A 202 6.32 -30.19 -14.90
C ASN A 202 5.94 -28.70 -14.79
N LEU A 203 6.72 -27.78 -15.36
CA LEU A 203 6.51 -26.34 -15.36
C LEU A 203 5.59 -25.85 -16.49
N SER A 204 5.01 -26.76 -17.29
CA SER A 204 4.22 -26.42 -18.49
C SER A 204 3.00 -25.51 -18.25
N GLY A 205 2.54 -25.39 -17.02
CA GLY A 205 1.48 -24.44 -16.64
C GLY A 205 1.98 -23.10 -16.11
N ALA A 206 3.28 -22.94 -15.88
CA ALA A 206 3.87 -21.71 -15.34
C ALA A 206 3.89 -20.56 -16.38
N TYR A 207 4.15 -19.34 -15.92
CA TYR A 207 4.40 -18.23 -16.84
C TYR A 207 5.71 -18.44 -17.62
N SER A 208 5.76 -17.97 -18.87
CA SER A 208 6.80 -18.36 -19.86
C SER A 208 8.24 -18.02 -19.45
N THR A 209 8.45 -17.07 -18.54
CA THR A 209 9.76 -16.64 -18.06
C THR A 209 10.07 -17.08 -16.63
N PHE A 210 9.39 -18.12 -16.15
CA PHE A 210 9.56 -18.65 -14.80
C PHE A 210 10.97 -19.23 -14.56
N ILE A 211 11.50 -19.98 -15.52
CA ILE A 211 12.81 -20.62 -15.41
C ILE A 211 13.90 -19.55 -15.30
N GLY A 212 14.75 -19.68 -14.29
CA GLY A 212 15.81 -18.72 -13.96
C GLY A 212 15.38 -17.58 -13.04
N SER A 213 14.08 -17.43 -12.75
CA SER A 213 13.58 -16.48 -11.76
C SER A 213 14.00 -16.89 -10.34
N PRO A 214 14.01 -15.98 -9.36
CA PRO A 214 14.20 -16.35 -7.95
C PRO A 214 13.21 -17.42 -7.48
N ALA A 215 11.94 -17.33 -7.83
CA ALA A 215 10.90 -18.27 -7.43
C ALA A 215 11.19 -19.69 -7.95
N SER A 216 11.79 -19.83 -9.15
CA SER A 216 12.20 -21.14 -9.69
C SER A 216 13.28 -21.84 -8.86
N LYS A 217 13.91 -21.11 -7.93
CA LYS A 217 14.92 -21.58 -6.99
C LYS A 217 14.40 -21.64 -5.55
N GLY A 218 13.10 -21.44 -5.35
CA GLY A 218 12.48 -21.37 -4.04
C GLY A 218 12.81 -20.11 -3.25
N ILE A 219 13.31 -19.06 -3.92
CA ILE A 219 13.62 -17.75 -3.30
C ILE A 219 12.40 -16.85 -3.48
N LEU A 220 11.68 -16.59 -2.39
CA LEU A 220 10.50 -15.73 -2.35
C LEU A 220 10.85 -14.31 -1.88
N GLN A 221 9.86 -13.43 -1.80
CA GLN A 221 10.10 -12.02 -1.49
C GLN A 221 10.77 -11.82 -0.12
N PHE A 222 10.29 -12.51 0.92
CA PHE A 222 10.86 -12.40 2.27
C PHE A 222 12.30 -12.92 2.38
N ASP A 223 12.70 -13.94 1.59
CA ASP A 223 14.09 -14.38 1.54
C ASP A 223 15.03 -13.29 1.03
N MET A 224 14.55 -12.44 0.12
CA MET A 224 15.31 -11.31 -0.42
C MET A 224 15.39 -10.12 0.56
N TRP A 225 14.71 -10.22 1.71
CA TRP A 225 14.78 -9.29 2.84
C TRP A 225 15.49 -9.91 4.04
N ASP A 226 16.02 -11.13 3.89
CA ASP A 226 16.67 -11.89 4.97
C ASP A 226 15.72 -12.19 6.17
N GLU A 227 14.40 -12.36 5.87
CA GLU A 227 13.35 -12.66 6.84
C GLU A 227 12.91 -14.11 6.76
N ASN A 228 12.47 -14.66 7.90
CA ASN A 228 12.00 -16.05 8.00
C ASN A 228 10.61 -16.13 8.66
N PRO A 229 9.53 -15.90 7.92
CA PRO A 229 8.18 -15.93 8.44
C PRO A 229 7.76 -17.36 8.82
N THR A 230 6.92 -17.47 9.86
CA THR A 230 6.55 -18.79 10.44
C THR A 230 5.05 -19.04 10.49
N ARG A 231 4.21 -18.09 10.05
CA ARG A 231 2.75 -18.20 10.14
C ARG A 231 2.17 -19.33 9.27
N TYR A 232 2.78 -19.60 8.12
CA TYR A 232 2.35 -20.59 7.14
C TYR A 232 3.42 -21.66 6.88
N ASN A 233 3.04 -22.76 6.24
CA ASN A 233 4.00 -23.77 5.81
C ASN A 233 4.71 -23.36 4.51
N TRP A 234 5.60 -22.38 4.64
CA TRP A 234 6.38 -21.84 3.53
C TRP A 234 7.27 -22.87 2.85
N LYS A 235 7.74 -23.90 3.60
CA LYS A 235 8.61 -24.93 3.05
C LYS A 235 7.86 -25.76 2.00
N SER A 236 6.69 -26.27 2.33
CA SER A 236 5.87 -27.06 1.41
C SER A 236 5.46 -26.26 0.17
N LEU A 237 5.11 -24.97 0.36
CA LEU A 237 4.77 -24.11 -0.78
C LEU A 237 5.98 -23.85 -1.69
N LYS A 238 7.18 -23.62 -1.15
CA LYS A 238 8.40 -23.45 -1.93
C LYS A 238 8.75 -24.71 -2.74
N GLU A 239 8.62 -25.89 -2.13
CA GLU A 239 8.84 -27.18 -2.81
C GLU A 239 7.88 -27.34 -3.98
N SER A 240 6.59 -27.07 -3.80
CA SER A 240 5.58 -27.11 -4.87
C SER A 240 5.83 -26.06 -5.97
N ILE A 241 6.29 -24.85 -5.61
CA ILE A 241 6.63 -23.80 -6.58
C ILE A 241 7.84 -24.23 -7.43
N ILE A 242 8.86 -24.84 -6.83
CA ILE A 242 10.02 -25.35 -7.58
C ILE A 242 9.60 -26.44 -8.57
N GLU A 243 8.72 -27.33 -8.15
CA GLU A 243 8.29 -28.49 -8.96
C GLU A 243 7.30 -28.11 -10.08
N PHE A 244 6.32 -27.23 -9.78
CA PHE A 244 5.20 -26.95 -10.69
C PHE A 244 5.15 -25.51 -11.19
N GLY A 245 5.98 -24.61 -10.66
CA GLY A 245 6.04 -23.21 -11.04
C GLY A 245 4.90 -22.35 -10.47
N LEU A 246 4.87 -21.11 -10.95
CA LEU A 246 3.83 -20.13 -10.69
C LEU A 246 3.19 -19.69 -12.00
N ARG A 247 1.88 -19.39 -12.01
CA ARG A 247 1.22 -18.81 -13.18
C ARG A 247 1.48 -17.31 -13.33
N ASN A 248 1.83 -16.59 -12.25
CA ASN A 248 2.04 -15.16 -12.22
C ASN A 248 3.44 -14.82 -11.69
N SER A 249 4.16 -13.95 -12.38
CA SER A 249 5.53 -13.56 -11.98
C SER A 249 5.56 -12.62 -10.78
N LEU A 250 4.54 -11.78 -10.63
CA LEU A 250 4.37 -10.79 -9.57
C LEU A 250 2.91 -10.78 -9.11
N LEU A 251 2.66 -10.49 -7.83
CA LEU A 251 1.36 -10.73 -7.19
C LEU A 251 0.85 -9.56 -6.35
N VAL A 252 1.71 -8.89 -5.59
CA VAL A 252 1.29 -7.88 -4.59
C VAL A 252 1.89 -6.54 -4.93
N ALA A 253 1.03 -5.53 -5.07
CA ALA A 253 1.37 -4.14 -5.39
C ALA A 253 0.31 -3.19 -4.83
N PRO A 254 0.39 -2.77 -3.57
CA PRO A 254 -0.58 -1.86 -2.97
C PRO A 254 -0.58 -0.48 -3.64
N MET A 255 -1.66 -0.23 -4.41
CA MET A 255 -1.95 1.01 -5.11
C MET A 255 -2.69 2.02 -4.21
N PRO A 256 -2.83 3.32 -4.62
CA PRO A 256 -3.41 4.35 -3.75
C PRO A 256 -4.89 4.18 -3.41
N THR A 257 -5.69 3.51 -4.22
CA THR A 257 -7.14 3.27 -4.07
C THR A 257 -8.01 4.54 -3.94
N ALA A 258 -7.56 5.67 -4.48
CA ALA A 258 -8.18 6.99 -4.30
C ALA A 258 -9.69 7.06 -4.62
N SER A 259 -10.18 6.28 -5.60
CA SER A 259 -11.60 6.23 -5.98
C SER A 259 -12.32 5.03 -5.39
N THR A 260 -11.70 3.85 -5.41
CA THR A 260 -12.33 2.60 -4.97
C THR A 260 -12.59 2.57 -3.47
N SER A 261 -11.72 3.16 -2.66
CA SER A 261 -11.93 3.29 -1.22
C SER A 261 -13.12 4.19 -0.89
N GLN A 262 -13.32 5.26 -1.65
CA GLN A 262 -14.45 6.17 -1.49
C GLN A 262 -15.79 5.50 -1.83
N ILE A 263 -15.83 4.68 -2.88
CA ILE A 263 -17.04 3.91 -3.26
C ILE A 263 -17.48 2.99 -2.11
N LEU A 264 -16.53 2.38 -1.41
CA LEU A 264 -16.80 1.47 -0.29
C LEU A 264 -16.92 2.19 1.07
N GLY A 265 -16.62 3.50 1.13
CA GLY A 265 -16.69 4.31 2.35
C GLY A 265 -15.59 3.97 3.37
N PHE A 266 -14.38 3.65 2.88
CA PHE A 266 -13.19 3.38 3.67
C PHE A 266 -12.08 4.40 3.41
N ASN A 267 -11.09 4.46 4.30
CA ASN A 267 -9.87 5.22 4.09
C ASN A 267 -9.02 4.59 2.97
N GLU A 268 -8.17 5.40 2.36
CA GLU A 268 -7.36 4.99 1.21
C GLU A 268 -6.28 3.97 1.63
N CYS A 269 -6.13 2.92 0.84
CA CYS A 269 -5.06 1.94 0.88
C CYS A 269 -4.67 1.52 2.32
N PHE A 270 -3.42 1.75 2.68
CA PHE A 270 -2.82 1.52 4.00
C PHE A 270 -2.51 2.83 4.75
N GLU A 271 -3.09 3.94 4.29
CA GLU A 271 -2.81 5.27 4.86
C GLU A 271 -3.52 5.48 6.21
N PRO A 272 -2.90 6.20 7.15
CA PRO A 272 -3.60 6.73 8.32
C PRO A 272 -4.57 7.83 7.90
N ILE A 273 -5.50 8.18 8.77
CA ILE A 273 -6.42 9.30 8.51
C ILE A 273 -5.71 10.65 8.58
N THR A 274 -6.17 11.59 7.76
CA THR A 274 -5.64 12.96 7.74
C THR A 274 -6.42 13.92 8.63
N SER A 275 -7.67 13.59 8.94
CA SER A 275 -8.57 14.38 9.75
C SER A 275 -9.75 13.53 10.21
N ASN A 276 -10.30 13.80 11.40
CA ASN A 276 -11.53 13.16 11.87
C ASN A 276 -12.80 13.90 11.37
N ILE A 277 -12.69 15.15 10.94
CA ILE A 277 -13.77 15.92 10.28
C ILE A 277 -13.15 16.73 9.15
N TYR A 278 -13.75 16.65 7.96
CA TYR A 278 -13.33 17.46 6.80
C TYR A 278 -14.48 17.70 5.84
N THR A 279 -14.37 18.75 5.03
CA THR A 279 -15.33 19.04 3.97
C THR A 279 -14.89 18.40 2.67
N ARG A 280 -15.79 17.61 2.08
CA ARG A 280 -15.61 17.04 0.74
C ARG A 280 -16.38 17.88 -0.26
N ARG A 281 -15.68 18.39 -1.28
CA ARG A 281 -16.28 19.09 -2.42
C ARG A 281 -16.46 18.10 -3.58
N THR A 282 -17.64 18.05 -4.11
CA THR A 282 -18.01 17.26 -5.30
C THR A 282 -18.79 18.13 -6.27
N LEU A 283 -19.06 17.62 -7.48
CA LEU A 283 -19.95 18.32 -8.43
C LEU A 283 -21.38 18.49 -7.89
N ALA A 284 -21.80 17.65 -6.96
CA ALA A 284 -23.12 17.70 -6.34
C ALA A 284 -23.20 18.66 -5.12
N GLY A 285 -22.05 19.21 -4.65
CA GLY A 285 -22.01 20.11 -3.50
C GLY A 285 -20.88 19.82 -2.53
N GLU A 286 -20.98 20.46 -1.37
CA GLU A 286 -20.03 20.29 -0.25
C GLU A 286 -20.69 19.46 0.86
N PHE A 287 -19.95 18.46 1.34
CA PHE A 287 -20.42 17.52 2.37
C PHE A 287 -19.43 17.50 3.52
N VAL A 288 -19.93 17.65 4.74
CA VAL A 288 -19.13 17.46 5.95
C VAL A 288 -18.99 15.94 6.20
N MET A 289 -17.77 15.46 6.16
CA MET A 289 -17.43 14.07 6.42
C MET A 289 -16.87 13.94 7.82
N VAL A 290 -17.48 13.07 8.62
CA VAL A 290 -17.03 12.75 9.98
C VAL A 290 -16.50 11.32 10.01
N ASN A 291 -15.43 11.08 10.76
CA ASN A 291 -14.98 9.73 11.03
C ASN A 291 -16.09 8.96 11.78
N LYS A 292 -16.73 8.04 11.07
CA LYS A 292 -17.89 7.30 11.57
C LYS A 292 -17.61 6.50 12.84
N TYR A 293 -16.39 6.00 12.99
CA TYR A 293 -15.97 5.22 14.16
C TYR A 293 -15.84 6.11 15.39
N LEU A 294 -15.24 7.30 15.24
CA LEU A 294 -15.16 8.30 16.30
C LEU A 294 -16.56 8.79 16.69
N LEU A 295 -17.39 9.11 15.70
CA LEU A 295 -18.77 9.55 15.94
C LEU A 295 -19.55 8.51 16.75
N GLN A 296 -19.50 7.25 16.34
CA GLN A 296 -20.18 6.17 17.03
C GLN A 296 -19.68 6.04 18.48
N GLU A 297 -18.37 5.97 18.69
CA GLU A 297 -17.79 5.77 20.02
C GLU A 297 -18.09 6.94 20.96
N LEU A 298 -17.99 8.20 20.50
CA LEU A 298 -18.34 9.36 21.31
C LEU A 298 -19.85 9.44 21.59
N THR A 299 -20.69 8.97 20.66
CA THR A 299 -22.14 8.88 20.88
C THR A 299 -22.48 7.83 21.94
N GLU A 300 -21.85 6.65 21.87
CA GLU A 300 -22.02 5.58 22.87
C GLU A 300 -21.56 6.01 24.28
N LEU A 301 -20.55 6.87 24.37
CA LEU A 301 -20.06 7.46 25.62
C LEU A 301 -20.89 8.64 26.12
N GLY A 302 -21.84 9.15 25.32
CA GLY A 302 -22.62 10.34 25.65
C GLY A 302 -21.83 11.66 25.51
N GLU A 303 -20.64 11.62 24.86
CA GLU A 303 -19.74 12.76 24.72
C GLU A 303 -19.94 13.55 23.41
N TRP A 304 -20.68 13.02 22.42
CA TRP A 304 -20.90 13.72 21.16
C TRP A 304 -21.84 14.91 21.32
N SER A 305 -21.38 16.11 20.96
CA SER A 305 -22.16 17.35 20.98
C SER A 305 -21.68 18.30 19.90
N GLU A 306 -22.45 19.38 19.64
CA GLU A 306 -22.04 20.45 18.72
C GLU A 306 -20.72 21.09 19.17
N ASN A 307 -20.52 21.31 20.48
CA ASN A 307 -19.27 21.84 21.01
C ASN A 307 -18.06 20.95 20.69
N ILE A 308 -18.22 19.63 20.81
CA ILE A 308 -17.16 18.67 20.44
C ILE A 308 -16.88 18.72 18.95
N LYS A 309 -17.93 18.71 18.12
CA LYS A 309 -17.79 18.84 16.67
C LYS A 309 -17.03 20.12 16.31
N ASP A 310 -17.43 21.26 16.86
CA ASP A 310 -16.81 22.58 16.58
C ASP A 310 -15.36 22.62 17.08
N ASN A 311 -15.07 22.02 18.22
CA ASN A 311 -13.69 21.86 18.71
C ASN A 311 -12.83 21.04 17.72
N ILE A 312 -13.33 19.90 17.25
CA ILE A 312 -12.60 19.07 16.27
C ILE A 312 -12.38 19.85 14.96
N VAL A 313 -13.35 20.61 14.49
CA VAL A 313 -13.23 21.47 13.31
C VAL A 313 -12.19 22.56 13.52
N ALA A 314 -12.25 23.29 14.65
CA ALA A 314 -11.30 24.35 15.01
C ALA A 314 -9.86 23.81 15.09
N ASN A 315 -9.68 22.58 15.55
CA ASN A 315 -8.39 21.90 15.66
C ASN A 315 -8.04 21.07 14.41
N LYS A 316 -8.61 21.42 13.24
CA LYS A 316 -8.27 20.82 11.94
C LYS A 316 -8.44 19.29 11.91
N GLY A 317 -9.46 18.79 12.60
CA GLY A 317 -9.78 17.36 12.68
C GLY A 317 -9.04 16.57 13.75
N SER A 318 -8.24 17.21 14.60
CA SER A 318 -7.62 16.59 15.77
C SER A 318 -8.60 16.51 16.93
N ILE A 319 -8.42 15.50 17.79
CA ILE A 319 -9.13 15.35 19.07
C ILE A 319 -8.17 15.42 20.28
N GLN A 320 -6.91 15.77 20.06
CA GLN A 320 -5.90 15.75 21.12
C GLN A 320 -6.16 16.76 22.23
N GLN A 321 -6.87 17.86 21.90
CA GLN A 321 -7.25 18.93 22.83
C GLN A 321 -8.42 18.55 23.76
N LEU A 322 -9.15 17.49 23.45
CA LEU A 322 -10.25 16.99 24.27
C LEU A 322 -9.71 16.20 25.46
N ALA A 323 -9.07 16.91 26.42
CA ALA A 323 -8.36 16.29 27.56
C ALA A 323 -9.27 15.48 28.51
N HIS A 324 -10.60 15.71 28.48
CA HIS A 324 -11.58 14.91 29.22
C HIS A 324 -11.79 13.50 28.65
N LEU A 325 -11.46 13.30 27.37
CA LEU A 325 -11.53 11.97 26.76
C LEU A 325 -10.37 11.08 27.23
N PRO A 326 -10.59 9.78 27.40
CA PRO A 326 -9.53 8.82 27.72
C PRO A 326 -8.37 8.90 26.73
N GLU A 327 -7.15 8.74 27.23
CA GLU A 327 -5.94 8.76 26.38
C GLU A 327 -5.97 7.66 25.29
N SER A 328 -6.55 6.51 25.59
CA SER A 328 -6.73 5.42 24.62
C SER A 328 -7.56 5.85 23.40
N ILE A 329 -8.62 6.61 23.59
CA ILE A 329 -9.45 7.17 22.51
C ILE A 329 -8.65 8.22 21.74
N ARG A 330 -8.01 9.15 22.44
CA ARG A 330 -7.19 10.19 21.79
C ARG A 330 -6.06 9.58 20.96
N ASN A 331 -5.39 8.55 21.46
CA ASN A 331 -4.34 7.83 20.73
C ASN A 331 -4.88 7.06 19.51
N LYS A 332 -6.03 6.42 19.62
CA LYS A 332 -6.67 5.67 18.53
C LYS A 332 -7.01 6.56 17.33
N TYR A 333 -7.55 7.76 17.57
CA TYR A 333 -8.00 8.67 16.52
C TYR A 333 -7.00 9.79 16.19
N LYS A 334 -5.71 9.59 16.49
CA LYS A 334 -4.64 10.46 16.00
C LYS A 334 -4.67 10.55 14.48
N THR A 335 -4.52 11.77 13.98
CA THR A 335 -4.30 12.03 12.57
C THR A 335 -2.84 11.76 12.18
N VAL A 336 -2.57 11.61 10.90
CA VAL A 336 -1.20 11.36 10.40
C VAL A 336 -0.22 12.48 10.79
N TRP A 337 -0.71 13.71 10.98
CA TRP A 337 0.09 14.88 11.38
C TRP A 337 0.65 14.76 12.81
N GLU A 338 0.02 13.92 13.63
CA GLU A 338 0.32 13.69 15.04
C GLU A 338 1.15 12.41 15.26
N MET A 339 1.53 11.72 14.17
CA MET A 339 2.29 10.49 14.22
C MET A 339 3.74 10.73 13.75
N PRO A 340 4.74 10.08 14.37
CA PRO A 340 6.10 10.10 13.85
C PRO A 340 6.19 9.40 12.48
N MET A 341 6.74 10.06 11.47
CA MET A 341 6.91 9.48 10.14
C MET A 341 7.82 8.22 10.14
N ARG A 342 8.71 8.12 11.12
CA ARG A 342 9.49 6.91 11.35
C ARG A 342 8.59 5.68 11.48
N HIS A 343 7.46 5.80 12.20
CA HIS A 343 6.51 4.70 12.39
C HIS A 343 5.88 4.27 11.05
N ILE A 344 5.50 5.23 10.21
CA ILE A 344 4.94 4.97 8.87
C ILE A 344 5.95 4.24 7.97
N ILE A 345 7.22 4.67 8.03
CA ILE A 345 8.31 4.03 7.29
C ILE A 345 8.57 2.60 7.81
N ASP A 346 8.57 2.39 9.12
CA ASP A 346 8.74 1.07 9.73
C ASP A 346 7.60 0.13 9.31
N MET A 347 6.34 0.56 9.42
CA MET A 347 5.19 -0.23 8.93
C MET A 347 5.30 -0.57 7.45
N SER A 348 5.86 0.34 6.65
CA SER A 348 6.09 0.12 5.21
C SER A 348 7.18 -0.91 4.95
N ALA A 349 8.22 -0.97 5.79
CA ALA A 349 9.25 -1.98 5.73
C ALA A 349 8.70 -3.35 6.18
N ASP A 350 7.95 -3.38 7.28
CA ASP A 350 7.37 -4.61 7.84
C ASP A 350 6.46 -5.34 6.83
N ARG A 351 5.55 -4.61 6.15
CA ARG A 351 4.73 -5.20 5.08
C ARG A 351 5.50 -5.41 3.78
N GLY A 352 6.55 -4.60 3.52
CA GLY A 352 7.39 -4.65 2.33
C GLY A 352 8.04 -6.00 2.10
N VAL A 353 8.29 -6.75 3.18
CA VAL A 353 8.79 -8.13 3.19
C VAL A 353 7.89 -9.08 2.38
N PHE A 354 6.59 -8.79 2.26
CA PHE A 354 5.60 -9.60 1.55
C PHE A 354 5.06 -8.93 0.27
N ILE A 355 5.65 -7.81 -0.14
CA ILE A 355 5.25 -7.08 -1.36
C ILE A 355 6.29 -7.32 -2.45
N CYS A 356 5.99 -8.22 -3.39
CA CYS A 356 6.92 -8.57 -4.46
C CYS A 356 7.17 -7.45 -5.48
N GLN A 357 6.20 -6.57 -5.71
CA GLN A 357 6.40 -5.32 -6.44
C GLN A 357 6.83 -4.19 -5.49
N SER A 358 6.08 -3.10 -5.39
CA SER A 358 6.31 -2.03 -4.44
C SER A 358 5.00 -1.50 -3.87
N GLN A 359 5.01 -0.33 -3.26
CA GLN A 359 3.86 0.28 -2.61
C GLN A 359 3.85 1.80 -2.81
N SER A 360 2.67 2.38 -2.97
CA SER A 360 2.45 3.82 -3.16
C SER A 360 2.56 4.56 -1.81
N LEU A 361 3.78 4.66 -1.29
CA LEU A 361 4.05 5.23 0.03
C LEU A 361 4.03 6.75 0.01
N ASN A 362 3.02 7.38 0.63
CA ASN A 362 3.05 8.81 0.96
C ASN A 362 3.79 9.06 2.27
N LEU A 363 4.51 10.17 2.34
CA LEU A 363 5.07 10.70 3.58
C LEU A 363 4.46 12.08 3.87
N TRP A 364 4.27 12.39 5.16
CA TRP A 364 3.44 13.50 5.60
C TRP A 364 4.24 14.41 6.53
N LEU A 365 4.37 15.68 6.18
CA LEU A 365 5.01 16.68 7.02
C LEU A 365 4.20 17.98 7.00
N GLU A 366 3.89 18.50 8.16
CA GLU A 366 3.22 19.81 8.29
C GLU A 366 4.11 20.92 7.76
N ASP A 367 5.38 20.96 8.21
CA ASP A 367 6.39 21.93 7.80
C ASP A 367 7.71 21.22 7.42
N PRO A 368 7.85 20.81 6.14
CA PRO A 368 9.04 20.09 5.70
C PRO A 368 10.27 21.00 5.63
N ASN A 369 11.42 20.46 5.98
CA ASN A 369 12.72 21.10 5.83
C ASN A 369 13.78 20.10 5.33
N TYR A 370 14.94 20.62 4.88
CA TYR A 370 16.01 19.78 4.31
C TYR A 370 16.50 18.67 5.23
N ASN A 371 16.65 18.95 6.53
CA ASN A 371 17.18 17.97 7.49
C ASN A 371 16.19 16.83 7.71
N THR A 372 14.92 17.16 7.92
CA THR A 372 13.86 16.17 8.14
C THR A 372 13.67 15.30 6.91
N LEU A 373 13.57 15.91 5.70
CA LEU A 373 13.42 15.17 4.45
C LEU A 373 14.62 14.27 4.17
N THR A 374 15.84 14.81 4.33
CA THR A 374 17.06 14.01 4.16
C THR A 374 17.06 12.81 5.10
N SER A 375 16.76 13.02 6.39
CA SER A 375 16.69 11.93 7.37
C SER A 375 15.64 10.88 7.02
N MET A 376 14.45 11.29 6.58
CA MET A 376 13.37 10.38 6.16
C MET A 376 13.78 9.54 4.94
N HIS A 377 14.36 10.16 3.91
CA HIS A 377 14.79 9.44 2.70
C HIS A 377 15.91 8.44 2.99
N PHE A 378 16.94 8.85 3.76
CA PHE A 378 18.02 7.94 4.13
C PHE A 378 17.54 6.82 5.06
N TYR A 379 16.59 7.11 5.96
CA TYR A 379 15.98 6.09 6.80
C TYR A 379 15.19 5.09 5.98
N SER A 380 14.34 5.54 5.05
CA SER A 380 13.60 4.67 4.12
C SER A 380 14.53 3.80 3.28
N TRP A 381 15.62 4.38 2.78
CA TRP A 381 16.65 3.65 2.05
C TRP A 381 17.35 2.59 2.90
N SER A 382 17.75 2.95 4.13
CA SER A 382 18.41 2.01 5.07
C SER A 382 17.51 0.86 5.50
N LYS A 383 16.19 1.08 5.53
CA LYS A 383 15.18 0.04 5.75
C LYS A 383 14.98 -0.88 4.55
N GLY A 384 15.63 -0.63 3.43
CA GLY A 384 15.57 -1.47 2.23
C GLY A 384 14.30 -1.33 1.42
N LEU A 385 13.53 -0.26 1.57
CA LEU A 385 12.34 0.00 0.76
C LEU A 385 12.68 0.09 -0.73
N LYS A 386 11.75 -0.29 -1.59
CA LYS A 386 11.85 -0.12 -3.06
C LYS A 386 11.34 1.24 -3.49
N THR A 387 10.24 1.72 -2.91
CA THR A 387 9.73 3.09 -3.06
C THR A 387 9.99 3.84 -1.76
N GLY A 388 10.76 4.92 -1.84
CA GLY A 388 11.06 5.78 -0.69
C GLY A 388 9.94 6.76 -0.42
N ILE A 389 9.35 7.31 -1.49
CA ILE A 389 8.22 8.23 -1.40
C ILE A 389 7.46 8.28 -2.73
N TYR A 390 6.13 8.25 -2.65
CA TYR A 390 5.21 8.59 -3.74
C TYR A 390 4.97 10.10 -3.71
N TYR A 391 4.16 10.64 -2.81
CA TYR A 391 4.04 12.08 -2.59
C TYR A 391 4.57 12.49 -1.22
N LEU A 392 5.24 13.64 -1.17
CA LEU A 392 5.33 14.40 0.06
C LEU A 392 4.02 15.18 0.24
N ARG A 393 3.25 14.80 1.24
CA ARG A 393 2.00 15.47 1.58
C ARG A 393 2.27 16.54 2.63
N ARG A 394 1.79 17.75 2.37
CA ARG A 394 1.90 18.88 3.30
C ARG A 394 0.53 19.25 3.82
N LYS A 395 0.47 19.76 5.04
CA LYS A 395 -0.75 20.34 5.57
C LYS A 395 -1.04 21.65 4.83
N PRO A 396 -2.24 21.88 4.29
CA PRO A 396 -2.58 23.13 3.61
C PRO A 396 -2.38 24.32 4.55
N LYS A 397 -1.64 25.34 4.08
CA LYS A 397 -1.41 26.59 4.86
C LYS A 397 -2.69 27.43 4.95
N HIS A 398 -3.52 27.42 3.91
CA HIS A 398 -4.81 28.11 3.87
C HIS A 398 -5.92 27.06 3.79
N GLN A 399 -6.70 26.94 4.86
CA GLN A 399 -8.02 26.33 4.77
C GLN A 399 -8.99 27.37 4.20
N ALA A 400 -10.01 26.93 3.44
CA ALA A 400 -11.12 27.79 3.09
C ALA A 400 -11.63 28.46 4.38
N GLN A 401 -11.84 29.78 4.35
CA GLN A 401 -12.29 30.53 5.51
C GLN A 401 -13.52 29.84 6.10
N GLN A 402 -13.41 29.47 7.36
CA GLN A 402 -14.54 28.93 8.13
C GLN A 402 -15.38 30.11 8.60
N PHE A 403 -16.38 30.48 7.80
CA PHE A 403 -17.20 31.65 8.06
C PHE A 403 -18.26 31.49 9.18
N THR A 404 -18.29 30.37 9.91
CA THR A 404 -19.34 30.06 10.87
C THR A 404 -18.85 29.27 12.09
N ILE A 405 -17.80 29.75 12.74
CA ILE A 405 -17.50 29.27 14.10
C ILE A 405 -17.46 30.55 14.98
N GLU A 406 -18.46 30.73 15.79
CA GLU A 406 -18.32 31.67 16.92
C GLU A 406 -17.20 31.10 17.82
N PRO A 407 -16.20 31.89 18.18
CA PRO A 407 -15.17 31.45 19.10
C PRO A 407 -15.82 31.22 20.48
N THR A 408 -16.09 29.99 20.80
CA THR A 408 -16.58 29.66 22.13
C THR A 408 -15.43 29.69 23.12
N VAL A 409 -15.33 30.83 23.79
CA VAL A 409 -15.11 31.04 25.22
C VAL A 409 -13.94 30.27 25.88
N CYS A 410 -13.03 31.07 26.37
CA CYS A 410 -12.17 30.76 27.50
C CYS A 410 -12.94 30.01 28.59
N VAL A 411 -12.51 28.82 28.92
CA VAL A 411 -12.87 28.16 30.18
C VAL A 411 -12.36 29.09 31.27
N LYS A 412 -13.24 29.74 32.01
CA LYS A 412 -12.90 30.44 33.24
C LYS A 412 -12.41 29.40 34.25
N ASN A 413 -11.11 29.38 34.47
CA ASN A 413 -10.61 28.92 35.75
C ASN A 413 -11.00 30.00 36.76
N ASP A 414 -11.91 29.67 37.67
CA ASP A 414 -12.15 30.47 38.84
C ASP A 414 -10.86 30.47 39.68
N LEU A 415 -10.08 31.54 39.52
CA LEU A 415 -9.20 32.16 40.52
C LEU A 415 -8.41 33.29 39.81
N GLU A 416 -8.69 34.50 40.35
CA GLU A 416 -8.01 35.78 40.09
C GLU A 416 -8.61 36.70 39.01
N GLU A 417 -9.18 37.76 39.52
CA GLU A 417 -9.57 38.98 38.82
C GLU A 417 -8.33 39.60 38.15
N GLY A 418 -8.24 39.46 36.84
CA GLY A 418 -7.31 40.20 36.00
C GLY A 418 -8.05 40.67 34.75
N VAL A 419 -8.20 41.96 34.61
CA VAL A 419 -8.83 42.63 33.46
C VAL A 419 -8.11 42.24 32.19
N CYS A 420 -8.83 41.65 31.24
CA CYS A 420 -8.33 41.28 29.90
C CYS A 420 -8.19 42.55 29.04
N GLU A 421 -6.96 43.03 28.79
CA GLU A 421 -6.65 44.21 27.97
C GLU A 421 -6.74 43.98 26.43
N MET A 422 -7.30 42.85 25.97
CA MET A 422 -7.33 42.54 24.52
C MET A 422 -8.70 42.68 23.84
N CYS A 423 -9.68 43.32 24.50
CA CYS A 423 -10.99 43.58 23.88
C CYS A 423 -11.26 45.08 23.66
N SER A 424 -10.24 45.93 23.46
CA SER A 424 -10.42 47.33 23.07
C SER A 424 -9.35 47.77 22.07
N ALA A 425 -9.57 47.51 20.77
CA ALA A 425 -9.16 48.31 19.62
C ALA A 425 -9.86 47.78 18.36
#